data_62f5efcceada292b4a550b5686a91569
#
_entry.id   62f5efcceada292b4a550b5686a91569
#
_cell.length_a   1.000
_cell.length_b   1.000
_cell.length_c   1.000
_cell.angle_alpha   90.00
_cell.angle_beta   90.00
_cell.angle_gamma   90.00
#
_symmetry.space_group_name_H-M   'P 1'
#
loop_
_entity.id
_entity.type
_entity.pdbx_description
1 polymer ?
#
loop_
_entity_poly.entity_id
_entity_poly.type
_entity_poly.pdbx_seq_one_letter_code
_entity_poly.pdbx_strand_id
1 'polypeptide(L)'
;MKQYNRIMLGEHGMYIADCLDKNYIGAGFLKDYDLSESPYNDEVQWRQKLVEKYLQVNPDKSSGTARNSIGFLWTICFGLKNGDIVLASNGNSGYNVGKITGDYYFAPGTDLPHRRTVEWKKVVIPRKAMSQKLQNSTGSIGTCCNITKYADELEALINGGVPNVQTTTVEPKVETYKERSLHRLLSNYLLNKNILSKTIFHETSNRADQAQKWVHPDMVGVEFNEFQESTTRSLLKAAETKEYIALYSYELKRTIENDHQLKEYFFQALSNSSWANYGYLVAFEIGEDVMEEMERLNRSFGIGVIKLSPYKDDTTILFPARKNELDYYTIDKLCRINTDFKNFITRSTKVINAQTEVLEDVKGGLLRFCDKGFATDDEMLTYCKENHIPC
;
A
#
# COMPACT_ATOMS: atom_id res chain seq x y z
N MET A 1 3.48 -21.57 -18.38
CA MET A 1 2.18 -21.73 -17.70
C MET A 1 1.33 -20.54 -18.12
N LYS A 2 0.06 -20.75 -18.49
CA LYS A 2 -0.88 -19.68 -18.90
C LYS A 2 -1.18 -18.78 -17.71
N GLN A 3 -1.09 -17.46 -17.90
CA GLN A 3 -1.37 -16.48 -16.86
C GLN A 3 -2.73 -15.82 -17.09
N TYR A 4 -3.30 -15.31 -15.99
CA TYR A 4 -4.55 -14.57 -15.98
C TYR A 4 -4.30 -13.22 -15.32
N ASN A 5 -4.65 -12.14 -16.01
CA ASN A 5 -4.43 -10.78 -15.52
C ASN A 5 -5.70 -9.94 -15.67
N ARG A 6 -6.06 -9.18 -14.65
CA ARG A 6 -7.05 -8.12 -14.78
C ARG A 6 -6.33 -6.86 -15.28
N ILE A 7 -6.91 -6.20 -16.28
CA ILE A 7 -6.38 -4.97 -16.85
C ILE A 7 -7.46 -3.89 -16.86
N MET A 8 -7.09 -2.68 -16.42
CA MET A 8 -7.91 -1.49 -16.49
C MET A 8 -7.49 -0.69 -17.74
N LEU A 9 -8.42 -0.49 -18.65
CA LEU A 9 -8.21 0.22 -19.93
C LEU A 9 -8.65 1.68 -19.81
N GLY A 10 -7.78 2.49 -19.19
CA GLY A 10 -8.07 3.85 -18.76
C GLY A 10 -8.85 3.92 -17.46
N GLU A 11 -9.12 5.13 -16.97
CA GLU A 11 -9.89 5.34 -15.76
C GLU A 11 -11.31 4.76 -15.94
N HIS A 12 -11.72 3.93 -14.96
CA HIS A 12 -13.02 3.21 -15.00
C HIS A 12 -13.29 2.42 -16.28
N GLY A 13 -12.26 2.04 -17.06
CA GLY A 13 -12.43 1.29 -18.31
C GLY A 13 -12.93 2.13 -19.49
N MET A 14 -12.70 3.44 -19.46
CA MET A 14 -13.21 4.38 -20.48
C MET A 14 -12.82 4.04 -21.91
N TYR A 15 -11.73 3.31 -22.15
CA TYR A 15 -11.28 2.91 -23.48
C TYR A 15 -11.71 1.50 -23.88
N ILE A 16 -12.56 0.82 -23.10
CA ILE A 16 -12.93 -0.57 -23.38
C ILE A 16 -13.60 -0.74 -24.74
N ALA A 17 -14.47 0.19 -25.14
CA ALA A 17 -15.18 0.11 -26.43
C ALA A 17 -14.22 0.14 -27.63
N ASP A 18 -13.25 1.06 -27.62
CA ASP A 18 -12.22 1.16 -28.65
C ASP A 18 -11.30 -0.07 -28.67
N CYS A 19 -10.95 -0.58 -27.49
CA CYS A 19 -10.13 -1.79 -27.34
C CYS A 19 -10.82 -3.06 -27.86
N LEU A 20 -12.15 -3.17 -27.66
CA LEU A 20 -12.95 -4.27 -28.20
C LEU A 20 -13.08 -4.20 -29.72
N ASP A 21 -13.37 -3.01 -30.25
CA ASP A 21 -13.53 -2.78 -31.70
C ASP A 21 -12.25 -3.06 -32.47
N LYS A 22 -11.11 -2.61 -31.94
CA LYS A 22 -9.81 -2.69 -32.60
C LYS A 22 -8.93 -3.88 -32.15
N ASN A 23 -9.46 -4.78 -31.33
CA ASN A 23 -8.81 -6.01 -30.88
C ASN A 23 -7.44 -5.79 -30.21
N TYR A 24 -7.36 -4.89 -29.22
CA TYR A 24 -6.13 -4.66 -28.46
C TYR A 24 -6.40 -4.42 -26.97
N ILE A 25 -5.34 -4.54 -26.18
CA ILE A 25 -5.21 -3.92 -24.85
C ILE A 25 -4.05 -2.94 -24.88
N GLY A 26 -4.06 -1.93 -23.99
CA GLY A 26 -2.99 -0.94 -24.00
C GLY A 26 -2.83 -0.18 -22.70
N ALA A 27 -1.73 0.60 -22.66
CA ALA A 27 -1.40 1.52 -21.58
C ALA A 27 -1.03 2.90 -22.12
N GLY A 28 -1.34 3.95 -21.32
CA GLY A 28 -1.09 5.35 -21.67
C GLY A 28 0.09 6.00 -20.93
N PHE A 29 0.95 5.22 -20.27
CA PHE A 29 2.16 5.75 -19.63
C PHE A 29 3.23 6.04 -20.66
N LEU A 30 4.00 7.13 -20.51
CA LEU A 30 5.07 7.52 -21.45
C LEU A 30 4.59 7.52 -22.92
N LYS A 31 3.49 8.21 -23.20
CA LYS A 31 2.77 8.19 -24.48
C LYS A 31 3.61 8.44 -25.73
N ASP A 32 4.68 9.22 -25.60
CA ASP A 32 5.53 9.66 -26.72
C ASP A 32 6.78 8.80 -26.91
N TYR A 33 6.90 7.70 -26.18
CA TYR A 33 8.10 6.86 -26.21
C TYR A 33 7.80 5.47 -26.73
N ASP A 34 8.28 5.13 -27.93
CA ASP A 34 8.29 3.78 -28.45
C ASP A 34 9.26 2.89 -27.65
N LEU A 35 8.77 1.78 -27.15
CA LEU A 35 9.54 0.81 -26.37
C LEU A 35 9.92 -0.43 -27.16
N SER A 36 9.66 -0.48 -28.47
CA SER A 36 9.94 -1.63 -29.34
C SER A 36 11.43 -1.96 -29.37
N GLU A 37 12.29 -0.96 -29.34
CA GLU A 37 13.74 -1.09 -29.33
C GLU A 37 14.34 -0.95 -27.94
N SER A 38 13.65 -1.43 -26.91
CA SER A 38 14.21 -1.32 -25.55
C SER A 38 15.49 -2.16 -25.46
N PRO A 39 16.65 -1.56 -25.16
CA PRO A 39 17.94 -2.28 -25.15
C PRO A 39 18.13 -3.17 -23.93
N TYR A 40 17.13 -3.25 -23.05
CA TYR A 40 17.24 -3.95 -21.77
C TYR A 40 16.47 -5.28 -21.82
N ASN A 41 17.22 -6.38 -21.79
CA ASN A 41 16.68 -7.72 -21.62
C ASN A 41 16.32 -8.04 -20.15
N ASP A 42 16.73 -7.16 -19.22
CA ASP A 42 16.50 -7.31 -17.78
C ASP A 42 15.40 -6.34 -17.32
N GLU A 43 14.35 -6.87 -16.72
CA GLU A 43 13.21 -6.12 -16.17
C GLU A 43 13.65 -5.05 -15.17
N VAL A 44 14.63 -5.35 -14.30
CA VAL A 44 15.08 -4.42 -13.25
C VAL A 44 15.74 -3.19 -13.85
N GLN A 45 16.68 -3.38 -14.80
CA GLN A 45 17.36 -2.27 -15.48
C GLN A 45 16.39 -1.44 -16.32
N TRP A 46 15.45 -2.13 -17.01
CA TRP A 46 14.43 -1.49 -17.83
C TRP A 46 13.53 -0.60 -16.96
N ARG A 47 13.05 -1.13 -15.81
CA ARG A 47 12.21 -0.37 -14.88
C ARG A 47 12.96 0.83 -14.30
N GLN A 48 14.20 0.68 -13.85
CA GLN A 48 14.98 1.79 -13.27
C GLN A 48 15.09 2.98 -14.23
N LYS A 49 15.49 2.76 -15.46
CA LYS A 49 15.64 3.83 -16.45
C LYS A 49 14.32 4.49 -16.84
N LEU A 50 13.24 3.71 -16.98
CA LEU A 50 11.95 4.30 -17.34
C LEU A 50 11.27 5.01 -16.17
N VAL A 51 11.55 4.64 -14.91
CA VAL A 51 11.10 5.40 -13.74
C VAL A 51 11.70 6.82 -13.76
N GLU A 52 12.98 6.96 -14.01
CA GLU A 52 13.62 8.29 -14.15
C GLU A 52 12.98 9.10 -15.29
N LYS A 53 12.77 8.46 -16.43
CA LYS A 53 12.10 9.08 -17.59
C LYS A 53 10.68 9.51 -17.29
N TYR A 54 9.92 8.66 -16.57
CA TYR A 54 8.55 8.96 -16.17
C TYR A 54 8.48 10.19 -15.26
N LEU A 55 9.39 10.30 -14.30
CA LEU A 55 9.47 11.45 -13.39
C LEU A 55 9.92 12.74 -14.09
N GLN A 56 10.78 12.66 -15.14
CA GLN A 56 11.11 13.81 -15.97
C GLN A 56 9.89 14.37 -16.72
N VAL A 57 9.02 13.50 -17.22
CA VAL A 57 7.80 13.88 -17.95
C VAL A 57 6.65 14.27 -16.99
N ASN A 58 6.65 13.71 -15.78
CA ASN A 58 5.61 13.92 -14.76
C ASN A 58 6.26 14.35 -13.42
N PRO A 59 6.78 15.57 -13.32
CA PRO A 59 7.53 16.02 -12.14
C PRO A 59 6.69 16.15 -10.86
N ASP A 60 5.37 16.19 -10.99
CA ASP A 60 4.40 16.23 -9.90
C ASP A 60 4.12 14.86 -9.27
N LYS A 61 4.57 13.77 -9.90
CA LYS A 61 4.33 12.40 -9.42
C LYS A 61 5.42 11.92 -8.46
N SER A 62 5.02 11.08 -7.50
CA SER A 62 5.95 10.45 -6.58
C SER A 62 6.75 9.33 -7.25
N SER A 63 7.92 8.99 -6.70
CA SER A 63 8.72 7.83 -7.15
C SER A 63 7.95 6.52 -7.04
N GLY A 64 7.07 6.37 -6.03
CA GLY A 64 6.19 5.21 -5.90
C GLY A 64 5.18 5.11 -7.04
N THR A 65 4.52 6.22 -7.39
CA THR A 65 3.62 6.28 -8.56
C THR A 65 4.35 5.93 -9.84
N ALA A 66 5.56 6.46 -10.04
CA ALA A 66 6.37 6.17 -11.22
C ALA A 66 6.71 4.68 -11.34
N ARG A 67 7.16 4.04 -10.25
CA ARG A 67 7.47 2.60 -10.22
C ARG A 67 6.26 1.74 -10.54
N ASN A 68 5.10 2.05 -9.96
CA ASN A 68 3.86 1.33 -10.25
C ASN A 68 3.45 1.48 -11.73
N SER A 69 3.44 2.70 -12.25
CA SER A 69 3.10 2.99 -13.64
C SER A 69 4.01 2.25 -14.62
N ILE A 70 5.32 2.25 -14.35
CA ILE A 70 6.31 1.55 -15.16
C ILE A 70 6.20 0.02 -15.00
N GLY A 71 5.85 -0.46 -13.79
CA GLY A 71 5.56 -1.89 -13.57
C GLY A 71 4.36 -2.37 -14.38
N PHE A 72 3.27 -1.60 -14.44
CA PHE A 72 2.12 -1.90 -15.29
C PHE A 72 2.47 -1.85 -16.77
N LEU A 73 3.26 -0.86 -17.18
CA LEU A 73 3.74 -0.74 -18.55
C LEU A 73 4.58 -1.96 -18.96
N TRP A 74 5.49 -2.42 -18.10
CA TRP A 74 6.25 -3.65 -18.31
C TRP A 74 5.33 -4.86 -18.49
N THR A 75 4.35 -5.03 -17.61
CA THR A 75 3.42 -6.15 -17.65
C THR A 75 2.70 -6.21 -18.99
N ILE A 76 2.18 -5.09 -19.46
CA ILE A 76 1.44 -5.01 -20.73
C ILE A 76 2.37 -5.23 -21.92
N CYS A 77 3.52 -4.57 -21.96
CA CYS A 77 4.40 -4.63 -23.12
C CYS A 77 5.11 -5.99 -23.25
N PHE A 78 5.65 -6.51 -22.13
CA PHE A 78 6.61 -7.63 -22.17
C PHE A 78 6.27 -8.78 -21.21
N GLY A 79 5.57 -8.51 -20.13
CA GLY A 79 5.24 -9.51 -19.09
C GLY A 79 4.22 -10.54 -19.58
N LEU A 80 3.17 -10.08 -20.24
CA LEU A 80 2.15 -10.95 -20.83
C LEU A 80 2.71 -11.74 -22.03
N LYS A 81 2.32 -13.00 -22.15
CA LYS A 81 2.73 -13.88 -23.24
C LYS A 81 1.56 -14.23 -24.13
N ASN A 82 1.84 -14.59 -25.39
CA ASN A 82 0.81 -15.09 -26.30
C ASN A 82 0.14 -16.33 -25.69
N GLY A 83 -1.19 -16.31 -25.64
CA GLY A 83 -1.99 -17.34 -24.97
C GLY A 83 -2.47 -16.98 -23.58
N ASP A 84 -1.91 -15.96 -22.93
CA ASP A 84 -2.39 -15.46 -21.63
C ASP A 84 -3.80 -14.87 -21.74
N ILE A 85 -4.55 -14.91 -20.65
CA ILE A 85 -5.92 -14.39 -20.57
C ILE A 85 -5.91 -13.07 -19.83
N VAL A 86 -6.65 -12.13 -20.37
CA VAL A 86 -6.90 -10.82 -19.75
C VAL A 86 -8.38 -10.61 -19.47
N LEU A 87 -8.69 -10.06 -18.32
CA LEU A 87 -10.00 -9.59 -17.92
C LEU A 87 -9.99 -8.06 -17.94
N ALA A 88 -10.76 -7.45 -18.83
CA ALA A 88 -10.89 -6.00 -18.90
C ALA A 88 -12.25 -5.56 -18.35
N SER A 89 -12.23 -4.66 -17.36
CA SER A 89 -13.46 -4.10 -16.77
C SER A 89 -14.28 -3.39 -17.86
N ASN A 90 -15.60 -3.64 -17.87
CA ASN A 90 -16.53 -3.01 -18.80
C ASN A 90 -17.25 -1.78 -18.22
N GLY A 91 -16.87 -1.34 -17.02
CA GLY A 91 -17.53 -0.23 -16.32
C GLY A 91 -18.91 -0.56 -15.73
N ASN A 92 -19.49 -1.73 -16.06
CA ASN A 92 -20.84 -2.16 -15.67
C ASN A 92 -20.85 -3.44 -14.83
N SER A 93 -20.00 -3.50 -13.83
CA SER A 93 -19.90 -4.65 -12.90
C SER A 93 -19.61 -6.00 -13.58
N GLY A 94 -18.83 -6.00 -14.67
CA GLY A 94 -18.41 -7.20 -15.38
C GLY A 94 -17.05 -7.03 -16.07
N TYR A 95 -16.55 -8.15 -16.61
CA TYR A 95 -15.24 -8.20 -17.26
C TYR A 95 -15.37 -8.86 -18.64
N ASN A 96 -14.90 -8.17 -19.67
CA ASN A 96 -14.65 -8.77 -20.99
C ASN A 96 -13.43 -9.66 -20.92
N VAL A 97 -13.47 -10.80 -21.60
CA VAL A 97 -12.39 -11.78 -21.61
C VAL A 97 -11.66 -11.72 -22.93
N GLY A 98 -10.34 -11.54 -22.88
CA GLY A 98 -9.48 -11.54 -24.06
C GLY A 98 -8.33 -12.55 -23.92
N LYS A 99 -7.83 -13.03 -25.04
CA LYS A 99 -6.62 -13.85 -25.16
C LYS A 99 -5.55 -13.07 -25.89
N ILE A 100 -4.38 -12.93 -25.32
CA ILE A 100 -3.23 -12.28 -25.98
C ILE A 100 -2.81 -13.10 -27.19
N THR A 101 -2.72 -12.48 -28.36
CA THR A 101 -2.40 -13.16 -29.63
C THR A 101 -1.24 -12.54 -30.39
N GLY A 102 -0.80 -11.33 -30.02
CA GLY A 102 0.29 -10.64 -30.69
C GLY A 102 1.32 -10.07 -29.72
N ASP A 103 2.46 -9.69 -30.26
CA ASP A 103 3.53 -9.04 -29.51
C ASP A 103 3.22 -7.55 -29.27
N TYR A 104 4.07 -6.89 -28.50
CA TYR A 104 4.00 -5.45 -28.29
C TYR A 104 4.11 -4.68 -29.60
N TYR A 105 3.31 -3.64 -29.74
CA TYR A 105 3.46 -2.61 -30.78
C TYR A 105 3.12 -1.23 -30.24
N PHE A 106 3.69 -0.21 -30.86
CA PHE A 106 3.47 1.19 -30.52
C PHE A 106 2.52 1.86 -31.52
N ALA A 107 1.50 2.57 -31.03
CA ALA A 107 0.51 3.30 -31.80
C ALA A 107 0.53 4.79 -31.44
N PRO A 108 1.47 5.60 -31.99
CA PRO A 108 1.64 6.99 -31.62
C PRO A 108 0.41 7.84 -31.84
N GLY A 109 0.26 8.90 -31.04
CA GLY A 109 -0.87 9.84 -31.15
C GLY A 109 -2.20 9.32 -30.62
N THR A 110 -2.19 8.22 -29.86
CA THR A 110 -3.38 7.65 -29.22
C THR A 110 -3.29 7.72 -27.71
N ASP A 111 -4.44 7.59 -27.02
CA ASP A 111 -4.47 7.60 -25.56
C ASP A 111 -3.80 6.38 -24.92
N LEU A 112 -3.88 5.22 -25.59
CA LEU A 112 -3.22 3.98 -25.21
C LEU A 112 -2.24 3.55 -26.30
N PRO A 113 -1.05 4.16 -26.40
CA PRO A 113 -0.12 3.88 -27.49
C PRO A 113 0.64 2.57 -27.35
N HIS A 114 0.85 2.09 -26.12
CA HIS A 114 1.54 0.83 -25.87
C HIS A 114 0.54 -0.31 -25.90
N ARG A 115 0.60 -1.15 -26.92
CA ARG A 115 -0.48 -2.11 -27.23
C ARG A 115 0.00 -3.55 -27.37
N ARG A 116 -0.93 -4.47 -27.10
CA ARG A 116 -0.85 -5.89 -27.46
C ARG A 116 -2.13 -6.31 -28.17
N THR A 117 -2.00 -7.12 -29.20
CA THR A 117 -3.17 -7.66 -29.92
C THR A 117 -3.88 -8.71 -29.06
N VAL A 118 -5.20 -8.66 -29.05
CA VAL A 118 -6.08 -9.51 -28.26
C VAL A 118 -7.21 -10.06 -29.12
N GLU A 119 -7.47 -11.35 -28.97
CA GLU A 119 -8.70 -11.99 -29.44
C GLU A 119 -9.74 -11.94 -28.31
N TRP A 120 -10.75 -11.07 -28.46
CA TRP A 120 -11.82 -10.96 -27.47
C TRP A 120 -12.81 -12.13 -27.61
N LYS A 121 -13.09 -12.79 -26.50
CA LYS A 121 -14.10 -13.84 -26.42
C LYS A 121 -15.49 -13.21 -26.33
N LYS A 122 -16.51 -13.91 -26.87
CA LYS A 122 -17.92 -13.50 -26.74
C LYS A 122 -18.49 -13.82 -25.36
N VAL A 123 -17.70 -13.62 -24.32
CA VAL A 123 -18.05 -13.91 -22.92
C VAL A 123 -17.75 -12.69 -22.08
N VAL A 124 -18.75 -12.29 -21.29
CA VAL A 124 -18.58 -11.29 -20.22
C VAL A 124 -18.81 -12.01 -18.91
N ILE A 125 -17.85 -11.92 -18.00
CA ILE A 125 -17.96 -12.50 -16.66
C ILE A 125 -18.56 -11.43 -15.73
N PRO A 126 -19.81 -11.61 -15.23
CA PRO A 126 -20.37 -10.70 -14.22
C PRO A 126 -19.56 -10.81 -12.92
N ARG A 127 -19.22 -9.68 -12.30
CA ARG A 127 -18.49 -9.66 -11.03
C ARG A 127 -19.19 -10.50 -9.94
N LYS A 128 -20.52 -10.44 -9.89
CA LYS A 128 -21.35 -11.23 -8.95
C LYS A 128 -21.26 -12.76 -9.13
N ALA A 129 -20.80 -13.23 -10.29
CA ALA A 129 -20.59 -14.66 -10.55
C ALA A 129 -19.24 -15.18 -10.02
N MET A 130 -18.34 -14.27 -9.65
CA MET A 130 -17.03 -14.58 -9.09
C MET A 130 -17.13 -14.86 -7.59
N SER A 131 -16.23 -15.71 -7.07
CA SER A 131 -16.05 -15.86 -5.63
C SER A 131 -15.66 -14.52 -4.99
N GLN A 132 -15.94 -14.32 -3.70
CA GLN A 132 -15.57 -13.11 -2.97
C GLN A 132 -14.05 -12.83 -3.06
N LYS A 133 -13.22 -13.89 -3.00
CA LYS A 133 -11.76 -13.78 -3.12
C LYS A 133 -11.33 -13.24 -4.48
N LEU A 134 -11.95 -13.73 -5.56
CA LEU A 134 -11.67 -13.25 -6.92
C LEU A 134 -12.21 -11.82 -7.14
N GLN A 135 -13.40 -11.50 -6.60
CA GLN A 135 -13.93 -10.13 -6.63
C GLN A 135 -12.98 -9.13 -5.97
N ASN A 136 -12.42 -9.46 -4.81
CA ASN A 136 -11.47 -8.61 -4.09
C ASN A 136 -10.17 -8.44 -4.88
N SER A 137 -9.65 -9.52 -5.48
CA SER A 137 -8.43 -9.47 -6.31
C SER A 137 -8.62 -8.70 -7.61
N THR A 138 -9.79 -8.79 -8.25
CA THR A 138 -10.10 -8.02 -9.47
C THR A 138 -10.45 -6.57 -9.18
N GLY A 139 -10.85 -6.24 -7.95
CA GLY A 139 -11.08 -4.88 -7.44
C GLY A 139 -9.82 -4.20 -6.90
N SER A 140 -8.62 -4.78 -7.07
CA SER A 140 -7.37 -4.16 -6.60
C SER A 140 -7.03 -2.88 -7.36
N ILE A 141 -6.45 -1.90 -6.65
CA ILE A 141 -6.00 -0.64 -7.26
C ILE A 141 -4.86 -0.92 -8.23
N GLY A 142 -4.94 -0.33 -9.40
CA GLY A 142 -3.88 -0.35 -10.41
C GLY A 142 -4.33 -0.82 -11.78
N THR A 143 -3.50 -0.55 -12.79
CA THR A 143 -3.81 -0.86 -14.18
C THR A 143 -3.77 -2.35 -14.48
N CYS A 144 -2.91 -3.13 -13.79
CA CYS A 144 -2.79 -4.58 -13.95
C CYS A 144 -2.79 -5.28 -12.60
N CYS A 145 -3.42 -6.46 -12.55
CA CYS A 145 -3.38 -7.35 -11.41
C CYS A 145 -3.29 -8.81 -11.87
N ASN A 146 -2.31 -9.55 -11.34
CA ASN A 146 -2.18 -10.98 -11.63
C ASN A 146 -3.19 -11.77 -10.80
N ILE A 147 -4.07 -12.48 -11.48
CA ILE A 147 -5.14 -13.30 -10.89
C ILE A 147 -5.01 -14.78 -11.26
N THR A 148 -3.82 -15.21 -11.64
CA THR A 148 -3.52 -16.59 -12.08
C THR A 148 -3.86 -17.63 -11.01
N LYS A 149 -3.78 -17.29 -9.74
CA LYS A 149 -4.16 -18.18 -8.63
C LYS A 149 -5.63 -18.61 -8.65
N TYR A 150 -6.47 -17.92 -9.44
CA TYR A 150 -7.89 -18.26 -9.64
C TYR A 150 -8.16 -18.89 -11.02
N ALA A 151 -7.15 -19.47 -11.65
CA ALA A 151 -7.23 -20.01 -13.02
C ALA A 151 -8.40 -21.00 -13.20
N ASP A 152 -8.59 -21.93 -12.26
CA ASP A 152 -9.65 -22.94 -12.32
C ASP A 152 -11.06 -22.33 -12.26
N GLU A 153 -11.25 -21.36 -11.37
CA GLU A 153 -12.51 -20.61 -11.28
C GLU A 153 -12.76 -19.81 -12.54
N LEU A 154 -11.75 -19.13 -13.06
CA LEU A 154 -11.85 -18.33 -14.28
C LEU A 154 -12.15 -19.17 -15.50
N GLU A 155 -11.51 -20.33 -15.65
CA GLU A 155 -11.82 -21.27 -16.76
C GLU A 155 -13.27 -21.76 -16.69
N ALA A 156 -13.76 -22.10 -15.49
CA ALA A 156 -15.17 -22.48 -15.32
C ALA A 156 -16.11 -21.35 -15.77
N LEU A 157 -15.88 -20.13 -15.31
CA LEU A 157 -16.68 -18.96 -15.69
C LEU A 157 -16.60 -18.63 -17.18
N ILE A 158 -15.42 -18.76 -17.79
CA ILE A 158 -15.21 -18.51 -19.24
C ILE A 158 -15.94 -19.55 -20.10
N ASN A 159 -16.03 -20.78 -19.63
CA ASN A 159 -16.66 -21.88 -20.37
C ASN A 159 -18.17 -22.00 -20.05
N GLY A 160 -18.77 -21.05 -19.35
CA GLY A 160 -20.23 -21.01 -19.05
C GLY A 160 -20.64 -22.03 -17.98
N GLY A 161 -19.67 -22.62 -17.27
CA GLY A 161 -19.92 -23.44 -16.09
C GLY A 161 -20.28 -22.57 -14.89
N VAL A 162 -21.13 -23.12 -14.01
CA VAL A 162 -21.19 -22.60 -12.65
C VAL A 162 -19.86 -22.98 -12.00
N PRO A 163 -19.07 -22.01 -11.48
CA PRO A 163 -17.88 -22.36 -10.74
C PRO A 163 -18.31 -23.37 -9.67
N ASN A 164 -17.61 -24.50 -9.62
CA ASN A 164 -17.81 -25.44 -8.53
C ASN A 164 -17.21 -24.78 -7.28
N VAL A 165 -17.92 -23.76 -6.76
CA VAL A 165 -17.69 -23.23 -5.44
C VAL A 165 -18.19 -24.35 -4.55
N GLN A 166 -17.34 -25.34 -4.34
CA GLN A 166 -17.53 -26.24 -3.23
C GLN A 166 -17.68 -25.36 -2.01
N THR A 167 -18.91 -25.21 -1.56
CA THR A 167 -19.20 -24.93 -0.16
C THR A 167 -18.66 -26.13 0.59
N THR A 168 -17.37 -26.21 0.70
CA THR A 168 -16.69 -27.09 1.64
C THR A 168 -17.06 -26.56 3.01
N THR A 169 -18.11 -27.15 3.55
CA THR A 169 -18.22 -27.35 4.98
C THR A 169 -16.85 -27.84 5.45
N VAL A 170 -16.22 -27.02 6.30
CA VAL A 170 -14.87 -27.23 6.86
C VAL A 170 -13.75 -27.08 5.82
N GLU A 171 -13.48 -25.82 5.40
CA GLU A 171 -12.15 -25.47 4.96
C GLU A 171 -11.15 -25.80 6.09
N PRO A 172 -10.00 -26.46 5.80
CA PRO A 172 -8.87 -26.29 6.68
C PRO A 172 -8.69 -24.79 6.79
N LYS A 173 -8.67 -24.22 8.00
CA LYS A 173 -8.35 -22.81 8.24
C LYS A 173 -7.13 -22.50 7.41
N VAL A 174 -7.29 -21.83 6.27
CA VAL A 174 -6.18 -21.12 5.66
C VAL A 174 -5.74 -20.19 6.76
N GLU A 175 -4.56 -20.43 7.32
CA GLU A 175 -4.03 -19.57 8.37
C GLU A 175 -3.83 -18.20 7.74
N THR A 176 -4.83 -17.33 7.93
CA THR A 176 -4.77 -15.96 7.49
C THR A 176 -3.76 -15.26 8.40
N TYR A 177 -2.84 -14.51 7.81
CA TYR A 177 -1.88 -13.72 8.59
C TYR A 177 -2.59 -12.85 9.62
N LYS A 178 -1.94 -12.68 10.77
CA LYS A 178 -2.45 -11.81 11.83
C LYS A 178 -2.13 -10.35 11.48
N GLU A 179 -3.01 -9.44 11.84
CA GLU A 179 -2.80 -8.00 11.69
C GLU A 179 -1.46 -7.56 12.31
N ARG A 180 -1.13 -8.09 13.49
CA ARG A 180 0.13 -7.84 14.19
C ARG A 180 1.39 -8.25 13.37
N SER A 181 1.28 -9.22 12.47
CA SER A 181 2.38 -9.58 11.59
C SER A 181 2.72 -8.49 10.56
N LEU A 182 1.81 -7.54 10.34
CA LEU A 182 2.05 -6.38 9.47
C LEU A 182 2.92 -5.30 10.14
N HIS A 183 3.01 -5.29 11.47
CA HIS A 183 3.75 -4.25 12.22
C HIS A 183 5.22 -4.20 11.84
N ARG A 184 5.87 -5.35 11.64
CA ARG A 184 7.28 -5.40 11.24
C ARG A 184 7.51 -4.88 9.82
N LEU A 185 6.56 -5.11 8.91
CA LEU A 185 6.60 -4.55 7.55
C LEU A 185 6.49 -3.02 7.60
N LEU A 186 5.55 -2.50 8.39
CA LEU A 186 5.42 -1.05 8.57
C LEU A 186 6.68 -0.46 9.22
N SER A 187 7.24 -1.09 10.26
CA SER A 187 8.50 -0.64 10.88
C SER A 187 9.65 -0.59 9.89
N ASN A 188 9.76 -1.60 9.00
CA ASN A 188 10.76 -1.61 7.94
C ASN A 188 10.62 -0.43 6.98
N TYR A 189 9.40 -0.10 6.58
CA TYR A 189 9.11 1.07 5.76
C TYR A 189 9.45 2.38 6.47
N LEU A 190 9.03 2.53 7.73
CA LEU A 190 9.22 3.74 8.54
C LEU A 190 10.70 4.01 8.83
N LEU A 191 11.49 2.97 9.11
CA LEU A 191 12.94 3.10 9.29
C LEU A 191 13.64 3.71 8.07
N ASN A 192 13.19 3.39 6.84
CA ASN A 192 13.72 4.02 5.62
C ASN A 192 13.27 5.50 5.45
N LYS A 193 12.34 5.97 6.29
CA LYS A 193 11.92 7.37 6.38
C LYS A 193 12.49 8.08 7.59
N ASN A 194 13.47 7.47 8.29
CA ASN A 194 14.05 7.95 9.56
C ASN A 194 13.02 8.07 10.71
N ILE A 195 11.92 7.33 10.64
CA ILE A 195 10.91 7.27 11.68
C ILE A 195 11.14 6.01 12.52
N LEU A 196 11.47 6.18 13.80
CA LEU A 196 11.60 5.08 14.75
C LEU A 196 10.22 4.73 15.28
N SER A 197 9.79 3.48 15.15
CA SER A 197 8.44 3.05 15.50
C SER A 197 8.42 1.97 16.56
N LYS A 198 7.31 1.89 17.30
CA LYS A 198 7.10 0.91 18.37
C LYS A 198 5.66 0.40 18.35
N THR A 199 5.49 -0.91 18.33
CA THR A 199 4.21 -1.58 18.60
C THR A 199 3.80 -1.33 20.05
N ILE A 200 2.54 -0.94 20.24
CA ILE A 200 1.91 -0.75 21.55
C ILE A 200 1.05 -1.94 21.87
N PHE A 201 1.44 -2.70 22.88
CA PHE A 201 0.71 -3.90 23.26
C PHE A 201 -0.42 -3.52 24.24
N HIS A 202 -1.67 -3.74 23.81
CA HIS A 202 -2.84 -3.49 24.66
C HIS A 202 -2.89 -4.44 25.88
N GLU A 203 -2.22 -5.58 25.81
CA GLU A 203 -2.09 -6.53 26.90
C GLU A 203 -1.29 -5.96 28.09
N THR A 204 -0.45 -4.95 27.84
CA THR A 204 0.34 -4.25 28.89
C THR A 204 -0.43 -3.10 29.53
N SER A 205 -1.67 -2.87 29.13
CA SER A 205 -2.51 -1.78 29.66
C SER A 205 -3.18 -2.18 30.98
N ASN A 206 -3.30 -1.24 31.92
CA ASN A 206 -4.01 -1.42 33.18
C ASN A 206 -5.49 -1.69 32.91
N ARG A 207 -6.00 -2.88 33.29
CA ARG A 207 -7.36 -3.37 33.01
C ARG A 207 -8.47 -2.71 33.84
N ALA A 208 -8.18 -1.73 34.67
CA ALA A 208 -9.15 -1.18 35.62
C ALA A 208 -10.32 -0.42 34.95
N ASP A 209 -10.27 -0.15 33.66
CA ASP A 209 -11.27 0.66 32.96
C ASP A 209 -11.67 0.00 31.63
N GLN A 210 -12.71 -0.85 31.67
CA GLN A 210 -13.22 -1.54 30.45
C GLN A 210 -13.81 -0.58 29.40
N ALA A 211 -14.07 0.69 29.75
CA ALA A 211 -14.54 1.73 28.84
C ALA A 211 -13.46 2.24 27.87
N GLN A 212 -12.19 1.82 28.02
CA GLN A 212 -11.05 2.38 27.30
C GLN A 212 -10.49 1.46 26.19
N LYS A 213 -11.30 0.55 25.64
CA LYS A 213 -10.90 -0.38 24.57
C LYS A 213 -10.37 0.28 23.27
N TRP A 214 -10.59 1.57 23.11
CA TRP A 214 -10.38 2.34 21.87
C TRP A 214 -9.39 3.50 22.02
N VAL A 215 -8.44 3.44 22.96
CA VAL A 215 -7.60 4.62 23.29
C VAL A 215 -6.14 4.46 22.85
N HIS A 216 -5.74 3.27 22.39
CA HIS A 216 -4.33 3.04 22.03
C HIS A 216 -4.17 2.84 20.51
N PRO A 217 -3.20 3.52 19.88
CA PRO A 217 -2.79 3.14 18.53
C PRO A 217 -2.14 1.75 18.54
N ASP A 218 -2.16 1.08 17.40
CA ASP A 218 -1.43 -0.19 17.21
C ASP A 218 0.08 0.05 17.25
N MET A 219 0.53 1.15 16.64
CA MET A 219 1.93 1.55 16.64
C MET A 219 2.08 3.06 16.79
N VAL A 220 3.19 3.45 17.39
CA VAL A 220 3.63 4.85 17.49
C VAL A 220 4.94 5.06 16.76
N GLY A 221 5.18 6.27 16.29
CA GLY A 221 6.44 6.65 15.64
C GLY A 221 6.97 7.98 16.16
N VAL A 222 8.29 8.15 16.06
CA VAL A 222 8.97 9.42 16.32
C VAL A 222 9.98 9.69 15.22
N GLU A 223 9.96 10.90 14.73
CA GLU A 223 10.97 11.47 13.83
C GLU A 223 11.63 12.64 14.54
N PHE A 224 12.96 12.70 14.44
CA PHE A 224 13.73 13.81 14.99
C PHE A 224 14.23 14.67 13.83
N ASN A 225 13.96 15.97 13.88
CA ASN A 225 14.57 16.90 12.94
C ASN A 225 16.07 16.95 13.18
N GLU A 226 16.85 16.49 12.22
CA GLU A 226 18.30 16.49 12.28
C GLU A 226 18.86 17.76 11.63
N PHE A 227 19.64 18.50 12.40
CA PHE A 227 20.40 19.65 11.92
C PHE A 227 21.87 19.30 11.97
N GLN A 228 22.60 19.62 10.90
CA GLN A 228 24.03 19.38 10.81
C GLN A 228 24.79 20.21 11.83
N GLU A 229 24.32 21.43 12.10
CA GLU A 229 24.98 22.36 13.01
C GLU A 229 24.41 22.28 14.44
N SER A 230 25.30 22.09 15.41
CA SER A 230 24.95 22.07 16.84
C SER A 230 24.34 23.39 17.31
N THR A 231 24.72 24.51 16.70
CA THR A 231 24.20 25.86 16.97
C THR A 231 22.71 25.97 16.64
N THR A 232 22.28 25.42 15.48
CA THR A 232 20.86 25.40 15.07
C THR A 232 20.02 24.59 16.04
N ARG A 233 20.56 23.46 16.50
CA ARG A 233 19.94 22.62 17.52
C ARG A 233 19.79 23.31 18.87
N SER A 234 20.83 24.05 19.30
CA SER A 234 20.80 24.85 20.54
C SER A 234 19.77 25.97 20.44
N LEU A 235 19.68 26.62 19.27
CA LEU A 235 18.68 27.68 19.00
C LEU A 235 17.25 27.11 19.12
N LEU A 236 16.96 25.96 18.52
CA LEU A 236 15.65 25.32 18.61
C LEU A 236 15.26 24.98 20.05
N LYS A 237 16.22 24.46 20.85
CA LYS A 237 16.02 24.22 22.26
C LYS A 237 15.73 25.52 23.03
N ALA A 238 16.51 26.57 22.78
CA ALA A 238 16.35 27.86 23.43
C ALA A 238 15.06 28.60 23.06
N ALA A 239 14.59 28.40 21.82
CA ALA A 239 13.35 28.97 21.31
C ALA A 239 12.11 28.20 21.75
N GLU A 240 12.26 27.14 22.53
CA GLU A 240 11.16 26.25 22.97
C GLU A 240 10.24 25.79 21.83
N THR A 241 10.80 25.68 20.61
CA THR A 241 9.99 25.34 19.44
C THR A 241 9.56 23.88 19.47
N LYS A 242 8.28 23.65 19.14
CA LYS A 242 7.69 22.30 19.03
C LYS A 242 8.17 21.54 17.80
N GLU A 243 9.10 22.09 17.02
CA GLU A 243 9.54 21.54 15.73
C GLU A 243 10.70 20.55 15.84
N TYR A 244 11.15 20.25 17.04
CA TYR A 244 12.29 19.32 17.24
C TYR A 244 11.94 17.88 16.96
N ILE A 245 10.68 17.49 17.16
CA ILE A 245 10.17 16.14 16.91
C ILE A 245 8.83 16.17 16.19
N ALA A 246 8.55 15.06 15.51
CA ALA A 246 7.19 14.73 15.08
C ALA A 246 6.80 13.37 15.66
N LEU A 247 5.61 13.30 16.26
CA LEU A 247 5.03 12.08 16.79
C LEU A 247 3.93 11.57 15.85
N TYR A 248 3.94 10.27 15.62
CA TYR A 248 3.05 9.57 14.70
C TYR A 248 2.22 8.53 15.43
N SER A 249 0.98 8.36 14.98
CA SER A 249 0.08 7.30 15.41
C SER A 249 -0.37 6.50 14.20
N TYR A 250 -0.29 5.17 14.28
CA TYR A 250 -0.67 4.27 13.21
C TYR A 250 -1.70 3.26 13.70
N GLU A 251 -2.80 3.16 12.96
CA GLU A 251 -3.83 2.13 13.11
C GLU A 251 -3.70 1.17 11.93
N LEU A 252 -3.48 -0.11 12.17
CA LEU A 252 -3.26 -1.12 11.13
C LEU A 252 -4.50 -1.97 10.90
N LYS A 253 -4.73 -2.31 9.64
CA LYS A 253 -5.79 -3.24 9.23
C LYS A 253 -5.27 -4.16 8.13
N ARG A 254 -5.78 -5.38 8.09
CA ARG A 254 -5.43 -6.32 7.02
C ARG A 254 -6.04 -5.89 5.70
N THR A 255 -7.35 -5.61 5.72
CA THR A 255 -8.13 -5.31 4.52
C THR A 255 -9.15 -4.20 4.81
N ILE A 256 -9.41 -3.36 3.80
CA ILE A 256 -10.52 -2.39 3.77
C ILE A 256 -11.29 -2.64 2.48
N GLU A 257 -12.43 -3.33 2.55
CA GLU A 257 -13.14 -3.83 1.36
C GLU A 257 -14.40 -3.02 1.02
N ASN A 258 -14.97 -2.31 2.00
CA ASN A 258 -16.24 -1.61 1.83
C ASN A 258 -16.32 -0.37 2.72
N ASP A 259 -17.28 0.50 2.44
CA ASP A 259 -17.51 1.77 3.14
C ASP A 259 -17.75 1.63 4.65
N HIS A 260 -18.39 0.54 5.08
CA HIS A 260 -18.64 0.31 6.51
C HIS A 260 -17.32 0.08 7.25
N GLN A 261 -16.47 -0.83 6.74
CA GLN A 261 -15.14 -1.09 7.30
C GLN A 261 -14.26 0.15 7.23
N LEU A 262 -14.29 0.87 6.10
CA LEU A 262 -13.53 2.11 5.96
C LEU A 262 -13.90 3.11 7.06
N LYS A 263 -15.19 3.38 7.26
CA LYS A 263 -15.63 4.35 8.27
C LYS A 263 -15.28 3.90 9.68
N GLU A 264 -15.52 2.63 10.02
CA GLU A 264 -15.15 2.07 11.31
C GLU A 264 -13.65 2.27 11.60
N TYR A 265 -12.78 1.81 10.70
CA TYR A 265 -11.33 1.86 10.88
C TYR A 265 -10.77 3.28 10.81
N PHE A 266 -11.35 4.12 9.95
CA PHE A 266 -10.95 5.52 9.84
C PHE A 266 -11.25 6.30 11.11
N PHE A 267 -12.43 6.14 11.69
CA PHE A 267 -12.77 6.79 12.95
C PHE A 267 -12.03 6.19 14.14
N GLN A 268 -11.64 4.93 14.11
CA GLN A 268 -10.72 4.33 15.07
C GLN A 268 -9.34 5.01 14.96
N ALA A 269 -8.77 5.13 13.76
CA ALA A 269 -7.50 5.83 13.52
C ALA A 269 -7.58 7.29 13.98
N LEU A 270 -8.67 8.00 13.70
CA LEU A 270 -8.90 9.38 14.13
C LEU A 270 -8.91 9.50 15.66
N SER A 271 -9.64 8.62 16.35
CA SER A 271 -9.70 8.59 17.81
C SER A 271 -8.33 8.31 18.43
N ASN A 272 -7.61 7.32 17.88
CA ASN A 272 -6.34 6.86 18.43
C ASN A 272 -5.15 7.77 18.11
N SER A 273 -5.32 8.73 17.19
CA SER A 273 -4.26 9.66 16.76
C SER A 273 -4.45 11.11 17.21
N SER A 274 -5.51 11.42 17.95
CA SER A 274 -5.84 12.79 18.36
C SER A 274 -4.73 13.49 19.17
N TRP A 275 -3.82 12.74 19.76
CA TRP A 275 -2.69 13.20 20.56
C TRP A 275 -1.43 13.50 19.74
N ALA A 276 -1.31 12.93 18.52
CA ALA A 276 -0.09 12.93 17.70
C ALA A 276 -0.06 14.06 16.67
N ASN A 277 1.14 14.39 16.17
CA ASN A 277 1.27 15.33 15.05
C ASN A 277 0.66 14.77 13.77
N TYR A 278 0.79 13.45 13.54
CA TYR A 278 0.30 12.78 12.35
C TYR A 278 -0.39 11.47 12.71
N GLY A 279 -1.60 11.27 12.23
CA GLY A 279 -2.36 10.03 12.35
C GLY A 279 -2.50 9.33 10.99
N TYR A 280 -2.27 8.02 10.95
CA TYR A 280 -2.39 7.22 9.74
C TYR A 280 -3.24 5.98 9.96
N LEU A 281 -4.14 5.72 9.02
CA LEU A 281 -4.74 4.41 8.80
C LEU A 281 -3.84 3.65 7.81
N VAL A 282 -3.39 2.46 8.20
CA VAL A 282 -2.51 1.62 7.39
C VAL A 282 -3.24 0.35 7.02
N ALA A 283 -3.33 0.01 5.74
CA ALA A 283 -3.97 -1.23 5.32
C ALA A 283 -3.11 -1.97 4.30
N PHE A 284 -3.13 -3.29 4.39
CA PHE A 284 -2.39 -4.15 3.46
C PHE A 284 -3.17 -4.32 2.15
N GLU A 285 -4.48 -4.53 2.23
CA GLU A 285 -5.38 -4.61 1.09
C GLU A 285 -6.45 -3.53 1.17
N ILE A 286 -6.65 -2.78 0.08
CA ILE A 286 -7.65 -1.71 -0.03
C ILE A 286 -8.44 -1.91 -1.31
N GLY A 287 -9.77 -2.00 -1.20
CA GLY A 287 -10.69 -2.07 -2.34
C GLY A 287 -10.74 -0.77 -3.13
N GLU A 288 -11.00 -0.84 -4.41
CA GLU A 288 -11.12 0.36 -5.27
C GLU A 288 -12.38 1.17 -4.93
N ASP A 289 -13.46 0.50 -4.57
CA ASP A 289 -14.76 1.11 -4.31
C ASP A 289 -14.77 2.08 -3.10
N VAL A 290 -13.75 2.01 -2.23
CA VAL A 290 -13.65 2.87 -1.05
C VAL A 290 -12.76 4.10 -1.23
N MET A 291 -12.11 4.25 -2.38
CA MET A 291 -11.09 5.29 -2.59
C MET A 291 -11.64 6.71 -2.54
N GLU A 292 -12.77 6.97 -3.17
CA GLU A 292 -13.40 8.29 -3.20
C GLU A 292 -13.83 8.73 -1.80
N GLU A 293 -14.46 7.82 -1.05
CA GLU A 293 -14.88 8.10 0.33
C GLU A 293 -13.65 8.24 1.25
N MET A 294 -12.60 7.47 1.02
CA MET A 294 -11.33 7.57 1.76
C MET A 294 -10.66 8.93 1.55
N GLU A 295 -10.63 9.43 0.31
CA GLU A 295 -10.14 10.77 -0.01
C GLU A 295 -10.98 11.86 0.66
N ARG A 296 -12.32 11.71 0.61
CA ARG A 296 -13.24 12.63 1.28
C ARG A 296 -12.98 12.69 2.79
N LEU A 297 -12.82 11.53 3.43
CA LEU A 297 -12.53 11.43 4.87
C LEU A 297 -11.15 12.03 5.20
N ASN A 298 -10.11 11.76 4.39
CA ASN A 298 -8.79 12.38 4.57
C ASN A 298 -8.88 13.91 4.52
N ARG A 299 -9.54 14.48 3.51
CA ARG A 299 -9.72 15.93 3.39
C ARG A 299 -10.46 16.53 4.58
N SER A 300 -11.48 15.85 5.08
CA SER A 300 -12.32 16.32 6.19
C SER A 300 -11.60 16.28 7.55
N PHE A 301 -10.90 15.18 7.83
CA PHE A 301 -10.36 14.89 9.16
C PHE A 301 -8.83 14.92 9.26
N GLY A 302 -8.12 14.85 8.13
CA GLY A 302 -6.67 14.96 8.10
C GLY A 302 -5.92 13.68 8.47
N ILE A 303 -6.61 12.53 8.64
CA ILE A 303 -5.94 11.22 8.82
C ILE A 303 -5.38 10.77 7.48
N GLY A 304 -4.09 10.47 7.44
CA GLY A 304 -3.45 9.91 6.25
C GLY A 304 -3.78 8.44 6.04
N VAL A 305 -3.51 7.96 4.84
CA VAL A 305 -3.69 6.54 4.51
C VAL A 305 -2.43 5.99 3.85
N ILE A 306 -1.96 4.86 4.37
CA ILE A 306 -0.82 4.12 3.83
C ILE A 306 -1.32 2.76 3.32
N LYS A 307 -1.05 2.46 2.05
CA LYS A 307 -1.16 1.11 1.52
C LYS A 307 0.17 0.39 1.76
N LEU A 308 0.14 -0.58 2.65
CA LEU A 308 1.31 -1.36 3.03
C LEU A 308 1.57 -2.48 2.02
N SER A 309 2.83 -2.70 1.69
CA SER A 309 3.30 -3.83 0.87
C SER A 309 4.39 -4.59 1.63
N PRO A 310 4.63 -5.88 1.33
CA PRO A 310 5.81 -6.57 1.80
C PRO A 310 7.08 -5.81 1.44
N TYR A 311 7.17 -5.34 0.20
CA TYR A 311 8.30 -4.55 -0.27
C TYR A 311 8.17 -3.09 0.18
N LYS A 312 9.17 -2.60 0.92
CA LYS A 312 9.20 -1.23 1.45
C LYS A 312 9.04 -0.16 0.37
N ASP A 313 9.59 -0.42 -0.82
CA ASP A 313 9.56 0.50 -1.95
C ASP A 313 8.19 0.55 -2.64
N ASP A 314 7.35 -0.48 -2.45
CA ASP A 314 5.98 -0.56 -2.97
C ASP A 314 4.94 -0.07 -1.95
N THR A 315 5.36 0.17 -0.69
CA THR A 315 4.50 0.81 0.31
C THR A 315 4.27 2.27 -0.05
N THR A 316 3.01 2.67 -0.17
CA THR A 316 2.64 3.98 -0.71
C THR A 316 1.76 4.76 0.27
N ILE A 317 2.06 6.04 0.48
CA ILE A 317 1.13 6.98 1.12
C ILE A 317 0.11 7.36 0.05
N LEU A 318 -1.12 6.85 0.17
CA LEU A 318 -2.22 7.18 -0.73
C LEU A 318 -2.71 8.60 -0.49
N PHE A 319 -2.88 8.95 0.79
CA PHE A 319 -3.29 10.28 1.22
C PHE A 319 -2.40 10.73 2.39
N PRO A 320 -1.77 11.93 2.33
CA PRO A 320 -0.93 12.42 3.41
C PRO A 320 -1.76 12.81 4.63
N ALA A 321 -1.20 12.62 5.81
CA ALA A 321 -1.80 13.12 7.04
C ALA A 321 -1.60 14.64 7.17
N ARG A 322 -2.57 15.32 7.78
CA ARG A 322 -2.43 16.72 8.19
C ARG A 322 -1.65 16.82 9.50
N LYS A 323 -0.76 17.80 9.59
CA LYS A 323 -0.04 18.07 10.85
C LYS A 323 -1.00 18.68 11.88
N ASN A 324 -1.04 18.10 13.08
CA ASN A 324 -1.80 18.57 14.21
C ASN A 324 -0.85 19.02 15.34
N GLU A 325 -1.37 19.82 16.26
CA GLU A 325 -0.70 20.11 17.53
C GLU A 325 -0.75 18.87 18.45
N LEU A 326 0.28 18.70 19.28
CA LEU A 326 0.30 17.61 20.27
C LEU A 326 -0.72 17.90 21.39
N ASP A 327 -1.54 16.89 21.70
CA ASP A 327 -2.40 16.93 22.90
C ASP A 327 -1.69 16.28 24.09
N TYR A 328 -1.07 17.10 24.91
CA TYR A 328 -0.31 16.66 26.08
C TYR A 328 -1.19 16.01 27.16
N TYR A 329 -2.48 16.38 27.25
CA TYR A 329 -3.40 15.73 28.20
C TYR A 329 -3.69 14.29 27.81
N THR A 330 -3.89 14.05 26.53
CA THR A 330 -4.06 12.67 26.02
C THR A 330 -2.75 11.89 26.09
N ILE A 331 -1.59 12.49 25.80
CA ILE A 331 -0.27 11.84 26.00
C ILE A 331 -0.08 11.42 27.46
N ASP A 332 -0.37 12.30 28.43
CA ASP A 332 -0.28 12.01 29.87
C ASP A 332 -1.20 10.85 30.25
N LYS A 333 -2.44 10.88 29.76
CA LYS A 333 -3.40 9.78 29.96
C LYS A 333 -2.87 8.45 29.42
N LEU A 334 -2.34 8.42 28.18
CA LEU A 334 -1.78 7.23 27.56
C LEU A 334 -0.56 6.70 28.33
N CYS A 335 0.32 7.59 28.81
CA CYS A 335 1.46 7.21 29.64
C CYS A 335 1.04 6.55 30.96
N ARG A 336 -0.10 6.94 31.53
CA ARG A 336 -0.65 6.31 32.75
C ARG A 336 -1.26 4.94 32.49
N ILE A 337 -1.84 4.75 31.31
CA ILE A 337 -2.58 3.54 30.97
C ILE A 337 -1.67 2.45 30.40
N ASN A 338 -0.69 2.80 29.57
CA ASN A 338 0.13 1.82 28.84
C ASN A 338 1.63 2.03 29.09
N THR A 339 2.28 0.95 29.54
CA THR A 339 3.71 0.98 29.87
C THR A 339 4.61 1.11 28.65
N ASP A 340 4.25 0.49 27.51
CA ASP A 340 5.04 0.58 26.27
C ASP A 340 5.01 2.00 25.74
N PHE A 341 3.82 2.62 25.71
CA PHE A 341 3.68 4.02 25.33
C PHE A 341 4.49 4.94 26.23
N LYS A 342 4.38 4.79 27.55
CA LYS A 342 5.18 5.55 28.53
C LYS A 342 6.67 5.40 28.28
N ASN A 343 7.15 4.19 28.07
CA ASN A 343 8.56 3.92 27.83
C ASN A 343 9.04 4.54 26.52
N PHE A 344 8.19 4.51 25.46
CA PHE A 344 8.48 5.15 24.18
C PHE A 344 8.64 6.66 24.35
N ILE A 345 7.68 7.35 24.98
CA ILE A 345 7.74 8.80 25.24
C ILE A 345 8.95 9.14 26.12
N THR A 346 9.20 8.36 27.18
CA THR A 346 10.37 8.58 28.06
C THR A 346 11.69 8.51 27.30
N ARG A 347 11.85 7.53 26.42
CA ARG A 347 13.09 7.39 25.63
C ARG A 347 13.23 8.47 24.56
N SER A 348 12.12 8.85 23.91
CA SER A 348 12.10 9.97 22.97
C SER A 348 12.49 11.29 23.66
N THR A 349 11.96 11.54 24.85
CA THR A 349 12.31 12.72 25.67
C THR A 349 13.79 12.71 26.05
N LYS A 350 14.40 11.54 26.36
CA LYS A 350 15.84 11.47 26.61
C LYS A 350 16.67 11.89 25.41
N VAL A 351 16.25 11.54 24.19
CA VAL A 351 16.94 11.99 22.94
C VAL A 351 16.84 13.51 22.81
N ILE A 352 15.66 14.09 23.05
CA ILE A 352 15.47 15.56 22.99
C ILE A 352 16.41 16.28 23.98
N ASN A 353 16.53 15.75 25.20
CA ASN A 353 17.31 16.36 26.27
C ASN A 353 18.82 16.01 26.24
N ALA A 354 19.23 15.07 25.37
CA ALA A 354 20.62 14.64 25.30
C ALA A 354 21.56 15.79 24.91
N GLN A 355 22.73 15.83 25.53
CA GLN A 355 23.85 16.67 25.09
C GLN A 355 24.42 16.10 23.81
N THR A 356 25.12 16.93 23.03
CA THR A 356 25.63 16.54 21.70
C THR A 356 26.57 15.34 21.79
N GLU A 357 27.41 15.29 22.84
CA GLU A 357 28.44 14.27 23.06
C GLU A 357 27.87 12.87 23.29
N VAL A 358 26.65 12.77 23.83
CA VAL A 358 26.01 11.48 24.15
C VAL A 358 24.75 11.19 23.29
N LEU A 359 24.45 12.06 22.35
CA LEU A 359 23.23 11.97 21.55
C LEU A 359 23.11 10.64 20.81
N GLU A 360 24.18 10.20 20.13
CA GLU A 360 24.18 8.98 19.34
C GLU A 360 23.96 7.73 20.22
N ASP A 361 24.54 7.71 21.41
CA ASP A 361 24.32 6.63 22.37
C ASP A 361 22.87 6.58 22.85
N VAL A 362 22.28 7.75 23.13
CA VAL A 362 20.89 7.85 23.59
C VAL A 362 19.92 7.48 22.45
N LYS A 363 20.18 7.94 21.22
CA LYS A 363 19.43 7.50 20.02
C LYS A 363 19.56 5.99 19.80
N GLY A 364 20.76 5.44 19.90
CA GLY A 364 21.01 4.00 19.86
C GLY A 364 20.21 3.22 20.91
N GLY A 365 20.01 3.81 22.10
CA GLY A 365 19.16 3.26 23.16
C GLY A 365 17.67 3.24 22.78
N LEU A 366 17.17 4.27 22.11
CA LEU A 366 15.80 4.32 21.58
C LEU A 366 15.65 3.34 20.43
N LEU A 367 16.58 3.29 19.47
CA LEU A 367 16.55 2.38 18.33
C LEU A 367 16.48 0.90 18.78
N ARG A 368 17.27 0.52 19.81
CA ARG A 368 17.21 -0.84 20.38
C ARG A 368 15.87 -1.17 21.04
N PHE A 369 15.15 -0.19 21.52
CA PHE A 369 13.81 -0.35 22.10
C PHE A 369 12.71 -0.42 21.04
N CYS A 370 12.88 0.29 19.93
CA CYS A 370 11.93 0.33 18.81
C CYS A 370 11.87 -1.00 18.06
N ASP A 371 10.84 -1.17 17.28
CA ASP A 371 10.65 -2.36 16.45
C ASP A 371 11.69 -2.39 15.32
N LYS A 372 12.12 -3.58 14.97
CA LYS A 372 13.16 -3.79 13.95
C LYS A 372 12.53 -3.97 12.57
N GLY A 373 13.21 -3.49 11.54
CA GLY A 373 12.94 -3.85 10.14
C GLY A 373 13.54 -5.20 9.76
N PHE A 374 13.90 -5.32 8.50
CA PHE A 374 14.61 -6.47 7.92
C PHE A 374 16.00 -6.02 7.45
N ALA A 375 16.98 -6.89 7.59
CA ALA A 375 18.33 -6.61 7.13
C ALA A 375 18.44 -6.80 5.61
N THR A 376 17.66 -7.73 5.04
CA THR A 376 17.63 -8.06 3.60
C THR A 376 16.20 -8.34 3.14
N ASP A 377 15.97 -8.25 1.83
CA ASP A 377 14.68 -8.62 1.22
C ASP A 377 14.40 -10.13 1.37
N ASP A 378 15.43 -10.98 1.39
CA ASP A 378 15.28 -12.43 1.64
C ASP A 378 14.76 -12.71 3.06
N GLU A 379 15.25 -11.98 4.06
CA GLU A 379 14.71 -12.07 5.43
C GLU A 379 13.24 -11.67 5.47
N MET A 380 12.89 -10.61 4.77
CA MET A 380 11.51 -10.13 4.67
C MET A 380 10.61 -11.15 3.99
N LEU A 381 11.03 -11.73 2.86
CA LEU A 381 10.28 -12.76 2.14
C LEU A 381 10.08 -14.02 2.99
N THR A 382 11.13 -14.43 3.73
CA THR A 382 11.05 -15.55 4.67
C THR A 382 10.01 -15.27 5.76
N TYR A 383 10.07 -14.08 6.35
CA TYR A 383 9.08 -13.64 7.34
C TYR A 383 7.64 -13.64 6.80
N CYS A 384 7.43 -13.15 5.57
CA CYS A 384 6.11 -13.16 4.94
C CYS A 384 5.58 -14.57 4.77
N LYS A 385 6.43 -15.51 4.29
CA LYS A 385 6.05 -16.93 4.14
C LYS A 385 5.69 -17.58 5.48
N GLU A 386 6.52 -17.38 6.52
CA GLU A 386 6.28 -17.93 7.86
C GLU A 386 5.01 -17.39 8.51
N ASN A 387 4.63 -16.14 8.17
CA ASN A 387 3.43 -15.49 8.71
C ASN A 387 2.24 -15.52 7.74
N HIS A 388 2.32 -16.26 6.64
CA HIS A 388 1.26 -16.38 5.62
C HIS A 388 0.82 -15.04 5.01
N ILE A 389 1.74 -14.04 4.98
CA ILE A 389 1.49 -12.74 4.34
C ILE A 389 1.71 -12.89 2.84
N PRO A 390 0.79 -12.43 1.98
CA PRO A 390 0.98 -12.45 0.53
C PRO A 390 2.19 -11.61 0.11
N CYS A 391 3.09 -12.20 -0.68
CA CYS A 391 4.29 -11.52 -1.18
C CYS A 391 4.65 -12.00 -2.60
#